data_9a8b59036345078baeef538df62dfc18
#
_entry.id   9a8b59036345078baeef538df62dfc18
#
_cell.length_a   1.000
_cell.length_b   1.000
_cell.length_c   1.000
_cell.angle_alpha   90.00
_cell.angle_beta   90.00
_cell.angle_gamma   90.00
#
_symmetry.space_group_name_H-M   'P 1'
#
loop_
_entity.id
_entity.type
_entity.pdbx_description
1 polymer ?
#
loop_
_entity_poly.entity_id
_entity_poly.type
_entity_poly.pdbx_seq_one_letter_code
_entity_poly.pdbx_strand_id
1 'polypeptide(L)'
;MLNVMDDVTRECLAAVVDTSISGLRVARELTRLIMVQGKPTTIVSDNGTELTFNAVLLWAGEAGIGWHYIAPGKPTQNGTVESFNGRMRDELLNETLFTSLAHARETVAAWADDYNAERPHSSLGYATPAAYAAGFRLAASRPLATVANDGDNARRSLVAIG
;
A
#
# COMPACT_ATOMS: atom_id res chain seq x y z
N MET A 1 -2.83 -13.26 -0.98
CA MET A 1 -2.33 -12.12 -1.80
C MET A 1 -1.99 -10.98 -0.87
N LEU A 2 -0.87 -10.27 -1.09
CA LEU A 2 -0.49 -9.11 -0.29
C LEU A 2 -0.67 -7.83 -1.13
N ASN A 3 -1.52 -6.93 -0.69
CA ASN A 3 -1.69 -5.60 -1.26
C ASN A 3 -1.11 -4.54 -0.33
N VAL A 4 -0.32 -3.63 -0.87
CA VAL A 4 0.27 -2.51 -0.13
C VAL A 4 -0.13 -1.22 -0.81
N MET A 5 -0.81 -0.36 -0.07
CA MET A 5 -1.32 0.94 -0.55
C MET A 5 -0.61 2.08 0.16
N ASP A 6 -0.43 3.19 -0.54
CA ASP A 6 -0.10 4.46 0.09
C ASP A 6 -1.40 5.15 0.53
N ASP A 7 -1.54 5.41 1.81
CA ASP A 7 -2.79 5.98 2.35
C ASP A 7 -3.00 7.45 1.97
N VAL A 8 -1.96 8.17 1.61
CA VAL A 8 -2.03 9.57 1.17
C VAL A 8 -2.34 9.65 -0.31
N THR A 9 -1.58 8.93 -1.15
CA THR A 9 -1.68 9.02 -2.60
C THR A 9 -2.67 8.04 -3.22
N ARG A 10 -3.16 7.08 -2.44
CA ARG A 10 -4.03 5.98 -2.89
C ARG A 10 -3.37 5.07 -3.93
N GLU A 11 -2.07 5.20 -4.14
CA GLU A 11 -1.35 4.29 -5.04
C GLU A 11 -1.31 2.87 -4.50
N CYS A 12 -1.57 1.89 -5.35
CA CYS A 12 -1.17 0.51 -5.14
C CYS A 12 0.33 0.39 -5.38
N LEU A 13 1.10 0.23 -4.31
CA LEU A 13 2.56 0.12 -4.37
C LEU A 13 3.03 -1.31 -4.63
N ALA A 14 2.23 -2.29 -4.22
CA ALA A 14 2.45 -3.69 -4.52
C ALA A 14 1.14 -4.48 -4.46
N ALA A 15 0.97 -5.41 -5.40
CA ALA A 15 -0.04 -6.45 -5.42
C ALA A 15 0.65 -7.80 -5.64
N VAL A 16 1.05 -8.46 -4.54
CA VAL A 16 1.87 -9.68 -4.59
C VAL A 16 0.97 -10.92 -4.58
N VAL A 17 1.04 -11.68 -5.68
CA VAL A 17 0.31 -12.94 -5.83
C VAL A 17 1.25 -14.11 -5.61
N ASP A 18 0.91 -14.96 -4.64
CA ASP A 18 1.63 -16.21 -4.39
C ASP A 18 0.68 -17.26 -3.79
N THR A 19 1.07 -18.52 -3.84
CA THR A 19 0.32 -19.64 -3.22
C THR A 19 0.37 -19.59 -1.71
N SER A 20 1.44 -19.01 -1.14
CA SER A 20 1.60 -18.76 0.28
C SER A 20 2.46 -17.52 0.49
N ILE A 21 2.09 -16.67 1.45
CA ILE A 21 2.83 -15.48 1.82
C ILE A 21 3.15 -15.55 3.31
N SER A 22 4.41 -15.85 3.60
CA SER A 22 4.92 -15.87 4.98
C SER A 22 5.30 -14.46 5.46
N GLY A 23 5.42 -14.25 6.77
CA GLY A 23 5.86 -12.97 7.34
C GLY A 23 7.24 -12.53 6.84
N LEU A 24 8.17 -13.48 6.63
CA LEU A 24 9.47 -13.18 6.01
C LEU A 24 9.32 -12.70 4.56
N ARG A 25 8.33 -13.23 3.82
CA ARG A 25 8.05 -12.74 2.47
C ARG A 25 7.48 -11.33 2.51
N VAL A 26 6.55 -11.04 3.43
CA VAL A 26 6.03 -9.69 3.66
C VAL A 26 7.16 -8.72 3.97
N ALA A 27 8.02 -9.04 4.93
CA ALA A 27 9.17 -8.21 5.30
C ALA A 27 10.10 -7.90 4.10
N ARG A 28 10.38 -8.88 3.24
CA ARG A 28 11.18 -8.67 2.02
C ARG A 28 10.51 -7.74 1.02
N GLU A 29 9.22 -7.89 0.79
CA GLU A 29 8.48 -7.02 -0.13
C GLU A 29 8.41 -5.59 0.41
N LEU A 30 8.18 -5.41 1.70
CA LEU A 30 8.19 -4.10 2.34
C LEU A 30 9.59 -3.46 2.30
N THR A 31 10.66 -4.23 2.52
CA THR A 31 12.04 -3.75 2.37
C THR A 31 12.29 -3.24 0.95
N ARG A 32 11.86 -4.01 -0.07
CA ARG A 32 11.98 -3.61 -1.47
C ARG A 32 11.22 -2.32 -1.77
N LEU A 33 10.00 -2.18 -1.26
CA LEU A 33 9.21 -0.96 -1.41
C LEU A 33 9.88 0.25 -0.77
N ILE A 34 10.46 0.08 0.43
CA ILE A 34 11.19 1.16 1.12
C ILE A 34 12.39 1.65 0.31
N MET A 35 13.12 0.75 -0.34
CA MET A 35 14.27 1.14 -1.18
C MET A 35 13.86 1.98 -2.40
N VAL A 36 12.65 1.75 -2.93
CA VAL A 36 12.15 2.46 -4.12
C VAL A 36 11.36 3.72 -3.75
N GLN A 37 10.52 3.62 -2.74
CA GLN A 37 9.52 4.63 -2.41
C GLN A 37 9.91 5.52 -1.21
N GLY A 38 10.99 5.16 -0.51
CA GLY A 38 11.36 5.77 0.77
C GLY A 38 10.66 5.11 1.96
N LYS A 39 11.20 5.37 3.15
CA LYS A 39 10.75 4.77 4.41
C LYS A 39 9.46 5.44 4.89
N PRO A 40 8.38 4.68 5.15
CA PRO A 40 7.18 5.21 5.77
C PRO A 40 7.42 5.44 7.26
N THR A 41 6.65 6.31 7.88
CA THR A 41 6.63 6.46 9.34
C THR A 41 5.85 5.34 10.01
N THR A 42 4.81 4.86 9.34
CA THR A 42 3.85 3.91 9.91
C THR A 42 3.34 2.97 8.83
N ILE A 43 3.10 1.72 9.23
CA ILE A 43 2.36 0.74 8.44
C ILE A 43 1.15 0.30 9.27
N VAL A 44 -0.01 0.29 8.63
CA VAL A 44 -1.27 -0.19 9.21
C VAL A 44 -1.63 -1.53 8.58
N SER A 45 -2.00 -2.51 9.37
CA SER A 45 -2.45 -3.82 8.87
C SER A 45 -3.65 -4.35 9.65
N ASP A 46 -4.37 -5.30 9.04
CA ASP A 46 -5.31 -6.14 9.76
C ASP A 46 -4.59 -7.12 10.71
N ASN A 47 -5.37 -7.83 11.49
CA ASN A 47 -4.85 -8.85 12.41
C ASN A 47 -4.54 -10.14 11.63
N GLY A 48 -3.32 -10.25 11.10
CA GLY A 48 -2.83 -11.48 10.46
C GLY A 48 -2.61 -12.64 11.44
N THR A 49 -2.25 -13.82 10.94
CA THR A 49 -1.95 -15.00 11.76
C THR A 49 -0.69 -14.77 12.59
N GLU A 50 -0.65 -15.30 13.84
CA GLU A 50 0.43 -15.07 14.84
C GLU A 50 1.85 -15.32 14.34
N LEU A 51 2.07 -16.33 13.48
CA LEU A 51 3.41 -16.65 12.94
C LEU A 51 3.89 -15.64 11.88
N THR A 52 2.98 -15.10 11.12
CA THR A 52 3.27 -14.05 10.13
C THR A 52 3.59 -12.75 10.84
N PHE A 53 2.93 -12.52 11.96
CA PHE A 53 2.97 -11.35 12.79
C PHE A 53 4.34 -11.08 13.42
N ASN A 54 4.92 -12.05 14.13
CA ASN A 54 6.17 -11.87 14.85
C ASN A 54 7.34 -11.49 13.93
N ALA A 55 7.46 -12.11 12.77
CA ALA A 55 8.52 -11.80 11.80
C ALA A 55 8.40 -10.38 11.25
N VAL A 56 7.19 -9.91 11.01
CA VAL A 56 6.93 -8.56 10.49
C VAL A 56 7.13 -7.51 11.58
N LEU A 57 6.74 -7.80 12.83
CA LEU A 57 6.98 -6.89 13.96
C LEU A 57 8.47 -6.73 14.28
N LEU A 58 9.23 -7.83 14.28
CA LEU A 58 10.68 -7.79 14.46
C LEU A 58 11.31 -6.93 13.37
N TRP A 59 10.96 -7.18 12.12
CA TRP A 59 11.42 -6.40 10.98
C TRP A 59 11.06 -4.92 11.11
N ALA A 60 9.83 -4.58 11.50
CA ALA A 60 9.39 -3.20 11.66
C ALA A 60 10.16 -2.49 12.78
N GLY A 61 10.44 -3.18 13.88
CA GLY A 61 11.27 -2.69 14.97
C GLY A 61 12.71 -2.40 14.52
N GLU A 62 13.34 -3.33 13.80
CA GLU A 62 14.68 -3.15 13.24
C GLU A 62 14.72 -2.01 12.21
N ALA A 63 13.69 -1.91 11.38
CA ALA A 63 13.56 -0.83 10.40
C ALA A 63 13.19 0.51 11.04
N GLY A 64 12.79 0.55 12.31
CA GLY A 64 12.32 1.76 13.00
C GLY A 64 11.05 2.33 12.35
N ILE A 65 10.08 1.46 12.04
CA ILE A 65 8.79 1.79 11.43
C ILE A 65 7.69 1.48 12.45
N GLY A 66 6.77 2.42 12.67
CA GLY A 66 5.59 2.18 13.48
C GLY A 66 4.69 1.14 12.83
N TRP A 67 4.30 0.09 13.58
CA TRP A 67 3.34 -0.91 13.11
C TRP A 67 2.06 -0.79 13.92
N HIS A 68 0.95 -0.55 13.24
CA HIS A 68 -0.35 -0.42 13.87
C HIS A 68 -1.33 -1.43 13.32
N TYR A 69 -2.08 -2.05 14.25
CA TYR A 69 -3.18 -2.94 13.92
C TYR A 69 -4.48 -2.17 13.94
N ILE A 70 -5.34 -2.52 12.99
CA ILE A 70 -6.69 -2.01 12.95
C ILE A 70 -7.44 -2.51 14.19
N ALA A 71 -7.96 -1.58 14.98
CA ALA A 71 -8.75 -1.95 16.15
C ALA A 71 -10.05 -2.64 15.71
N PRO A 72 -10.46 -3.74 16.37
CA PRO A 72 -11.74 -4.38 16.11
C PRO A 72 -12.88 -3.36 16.15
N GLY A 73 -13.75 -3.34 15.13
CA GLY A 73 -14.89 -2.43 15.05
C GLY A 73 -14.61 -1.01 14.53
N LYS A 74 -13.40 -0.73 14.00
CA LYS A 74 -13.07 0.55 13.34
C LYS A 74 -12.72 0.37 11.86
N PRO A 75 -13.69 0.05 11.00
CA PRO A 75 -13.46 -0.19 9.56
C PRO A 75 -12.91 1.05 8.83
N THR A 76 -13.17 2.26 9.33
CA THR A 76 -12.67 3.50 8.72
C THR A 76 -11.14 3.59 8.67
N GLN A 77 -10.42 2.86 9.52
CA GLN A 77 -8.95 2.84 9.52
C GLN A 77 -8.35 2.02 8.36
N ASN A 78 -9.18 1.25 7.66
CA ASN A 78 -8.77 0.39 6.56
C ASN A 78 -9.52 0.67 5.24
N GLY A 79 -10.36 1.69 5.22
CA GLY A 79 -11.28 1.96 4.11
C GLY A 79 -10.62 2.06 2.74
N THR A 80 -9.37 2.53 2.67
CA THR A 80 -8.59 2.60 1.43
C THR A 80 -8.33 1.23 0.84
N VAL A 81 -7.77 0.32 1.63
CA VAL A 81 -7.42 -1.03 1.17
C VAL A 81 -8.67 -1.90 1.00
N GLU A 82 -9.67 -1.76 1.87
CA GLU A 82 -10.95 -2.46 1.71
C GLU A 82 -11.62 -2.09 0.40
N SER A 83 -11.66 -0.80 0.06
CA SER A 83 -12.20 -0.31 -1.21
C SER A 83 -11.39 -0.82 -2.40
N PHE A 84 -10.06 -0.80 -2.31
CA PHE A 84 -9.18 -1.37 -3.34
C PHE A 84 -9.42 -2.87 -3.53
N ASN A 85 -9.42 -3.64 -2.44
CA ASN A 85 -9.65 -5.09 -2.48
C ASN A 85 -11.05 -5.44 -3.00
N GLY A 86 -12.06 -4.67 -2.64
CA GLY A 86 -13.42 -4.82 -3.18
C GLY A 86 -13.44 -4.66 -4.68
N ARG A 87 -12.86 -3.57 -5.20
CA ARG A 87 -12.77 -3.33 -6.65
C ARG A 87 -11.97 -4.42 -7.37
N MET A 88 -10.81 -4.79 -6.84
CA MET A 88 -9.99 -5.86 -7.43
C MET A 88 -10.76 -7.18 -7.49
N ARG A 89 -11.51 -7.50 -6.44
CA ARG A 89 -12.35 -8.71 -6.42
C ARG A 89 -13.44 -8.65 -7.49
N ASP A 90 -14.18 -7.55 -7.53
CA ASP A 90 -15.35 -7.42 -8.38
C ASP A 90 -14.97 -7.28 -9.87
N GLU A 91 -13.90 -6.53 -10.18
CA GLU A 91 -13.51 -6.22 -11.55
C GLU A 91 -12.52 -7.22 -12.16
N LEU A 92 -11.79 -7.96 -11.32
CA LEU A 92 -10.73 -8.85 -11.79
C LEU A 92 -10.87 -10.30 -11.30
N LEU A 93 -10.89 -10.49 -9.96
CA LEU A 93 -10.77 -11.84 -9.42
C LEU A 93 -12.01 -12.69 -9.69
N ASN A 94 -13.20 -12.11 -9.68
CA ASN A 94 -14.45 -12.80 -9.97
C ASN A 94 -14.68 -12.99 -11.49
N GLU A 95 -14.04 -12.14 -12.31
CA GLU A 95 -14.25 -12.14 -13.78
C GLU A 95 -13.16 -12.92 -14.53
N THR A 96 -12.08 -13.33 -13.85
CA THR A 96 -10.92 -13.96 -14.51
C THR A 96 -10.69 -15.39 -14.06
N LEU A 97 -10.65 -16.31 -15.02
CA LEU A 97 -10.17 -17.67 -14.79
C LEU A 97 -8.65 -17.73 -14.93
N PHE A 98 -7.94 -17.83 -13.81
CA PHE A 98 -6.49 -17.92 -13.80
C PHE A 98 -6.02 -19.32 -14.16
N THR A 99 -5.23 -19.43 -15.21
CA THR A 99 -4.72 -20.72 -15.74
C THR A 99 -3.40 -21.13 -15.09
N SER A 100 -2.68 -20.20 -14.48
CA SER A 100 -1.43 -20.43 -13.78
C SER A 100 -1.12 -19.29 -12.79
N LEU A 101 -0.18 -19.53 -11.87
CA LEU A 101 0.31 -18.48 -10.99
C LEU A 101 1.01 -17.34 -11.75
N ALA A 102 1.69 -17.65 -12.85
CA ALA A 102 2.30 -16.64 -13.72
C ALA A 102 1.22 -15.74 -14.35
N HIS A 103 0.18 -16.34 -14.93
CA HIS A 103 -0.96 -15.60 -15.48
C HIS A 103 -1.63 -14.72 -14.41
N ALA A 104 -1.84 -15.25 -13.21
CA ALA A 104 -2.41 -14.47 -12.12
C ALA A 104 -1.54 -13.26 -11.73
N ARG A 105 -0.21 -13.41 -11.68
CA ARG A 105 0.72 -12.32 -11.40
C ARG A 105 0.69 -11.23 -12.46
N GLU A 106 0.75 -11.62 -13.73
CA GLU A 106 0.72 -10.68 -14.85
C GLU A 106 -0.61 -9.90 -14.90
N THR A 107 -1.72 -10.59 -14.74
CA THR A 107 -3.06 -9.98 -14.80
C THR A 107 -3.31 -9.04 -13.62
N VAL A 108 -2.91 -9.43 -12.40
CA VAL A 108 -3.03 -8.57 -11.21
C VAL A 108 -2.10 -7.35 -11.32
N ALA A 109 -0.88 -7.52 -11.84
CA ALA A 109 0.04 -6.40 -12.05
C ALA A 109 -0.53 -5.39 -13.06
N ALA A 110 -1.03 -5.86 -14.21
CA ALA A 110 -1.64 -5.01 -15.23
C ALA A 110 -2.86 -4.24 -14.68
N TRP A 111 -3.70 -4.90 -13.90
CA TRP A 111 -4.85 -4.25 -13.26
C TRP A 111 -4.43 -3.20 -12.22
N ALA A 112 -3.37 -3.44 -11.44
CA ALA A 112 -2.85 -2.49 -10.47
C ALA A 112 -2.23 -1.27 -11.17
N ASP A 113 -1.55 -1.46 -12.31
CA ASP A 113 -1.02 -0.38 -13.13
C ASP A 113 -2.15 0.49 -13.70
N ASP A 114 -3.21 -0.14 -14.25
CA ASP A 114 -4.41 0.55 -14.72
C ASP A 114 -5.11 1.33 -13.58
N TYR A 115 -5.23 0.70 -12.40
CA TYR A 115 -5.77 1.36 -11.21
C TYR A 115 -5.01 2.63 -10.86
N ASN A 116 -3.68 2.60 -10.90
CA ASN A 116 -2.85 3.73 -10.58
C ASN A 116 -2.88 4.83 -11.66
N ALA A 117 -2.84 4.45 -12.93
CA ALA A 117 -2.65 5.37 -14.03
C ALA A 117 -3.94 5.97 -14.59
N GLU A 118 -5.03 5.17 -14.63
CA GLU A 118 -6.22 5.51 -15.42
C GLU A 118 -7.48 5.78 -14.58
N ARG A 119 -7.46 5.50 -13.26
CA ARG A 119 -8.67 5.60 -12.44
C ARG A 119 -8.68 6.84 -11.55
N PRO A 120 -9.56 7.81 -11.83
CA PRO A 120 -9.69 8.99 -10.98
C PRO A 120 -10.34 8.63 -9.64
N HIS A 121 -9.84 9.26 -8.57
CA HIS A 121 -10.35 9.11 -7.21
C HIS A 121 -10.96 10.41 -6.69
N SER A 122 -12.18 10.34 -6.19
CA SER A 122 -12.87 11.53 -5.64
C SER A 122 -12.11 12.13 -4.44
N SER A 123 -11.50 11.28 -3.60
CA SER A 123 -10.67 11.73 -2.47
C SER A 123 -9.38 12.44 -2.90
N LEU A 124 -8.97 12.32 -4.17
CA LEU A 124 -7.80 12.97 -4.76
C LEU A 124 -8.18 14.13 -5.71
N GLY A 125 -9.38 14.68 -5.55
CA GLY A 125 -9.89 15.71 -6.45
C GLY A 125 -10.06 15.21 -7.89
N TYR A 126 -10.40 13.94 -8.06
CA TYR A 126 -10.52 13.24 -9.35
C TYR A 126 -9.19 13.07 -10.12
N ALA A 127 -8.04 13.30 -9.48
CA ALA A 127 -6.77 12.87 -10.04
C ALA A 127 -6.63 11.34 -9.94
N THR A 128 -5.83 10.75 -10.84
CA THR A 128 -5.41 9.35 -10.69
C THR A 128 -4.38 9.23 -9.57
N PRO A 129 -4.25 8.07 -8.90
CA PRO A 129 -3.24 7.87 -7.86
C PRO A 129 -1.83 8.25 -8.32
N ALA A 130 -1.42 7.82 -9.51
CA ALA A 130 -0.08 8.11 -10.05
C ALA A 130 0.14 9.62 -10.32
N ALA A 131 -0.85 10.31 -10.88
CA ALA A 131 -0.76 11.76 -11.12
C ALA A 131 -0.68 12.54 -9.80
N TYR A 132 -1.50 12.17 -8.81
CA TYR A 132 -1.47 12.78 -7.49
C TYR A 132 -0.13 12.54 -6.78
N ALA A 133 0.38 11.30 -6.82
CA ALA A 133 1.66 10.95 -6.22
C ALA A 133 2.84 11.67 -6.88
N ALA A 134 2.84 11.85 -8.20
CA ALA A 134 3.86 12.63 -8.89
C ALA A 134 3.89 14.08 -8.39
N GLY A 135 2.73 14.73 -8.27
CA GLY A 135 2.60 16.07 -7.70
C GLY A 135 3.09 16.16 -6.25
N PHE A 136 2.72 15.15 -5.44
CA PHE A 136 3.13 15.06 -4.03
C PHE A 136 4.65 14.91 -3.88
N ARG A 137 5.29 14.05 -4.69
CA ARG A 137 6.76 13.86 -4.69
C ARG A 137 7.49 15.12 -5.14
N LEU A 138 6.98 15.81 -6.16
CA LEU A 138 7.55 17.09 -6.63
C LEU A 138 7.45 18.19 -5.57
N ALA A 139 6.34 18.27 -4.85
CA ALA A 139 6.19 19.22 -3.75
C ALA A 139 7.17 18.94 -2.60
N ALA A 140 7.36 17.66 -2.25
CA ALA A 140 8.28 17.24 -1.20
C ALA A 140 9.78 17.44 -1.57
N SER A 141 10.12 17.46 -2.85
CA SER A 141 11.50 17.67 -3.32
C SER A 141 11.89 19.14 -3.51
N ARG A 142 10.97 20.09 -3.37
CA ARG A 142 11.31 21.53 -3.45
C ARG A 142 12.10 21.96 -2.21
N PRO A 143 13.27 22.61 -2.35
CA PRO A 143 13.98 23.17 -1.21
C PRO A 143 13.06 24.13 -0.45
N LEU A 144 13.03 24.00 0.87
CA LEU A 144 12.32 24.92 1.76
C LEU A 144 12.90 26.36 1.57
N ALA A 145 12.24 27.13 0.72
CA ALA A 145 12.35 28.57 0.85
C ALA A 145 11.67 28.93 2.17
N THR A 146 12.46 29.44 3.11
CA THR A 146 12.13 29.93 4.44
C THR A 146 10.68 30.42 4.56
N VAL A 147 9.78 29.60 5.07
CA VAL A 147 8.52 30.02 5.67
C VAL A 147 8.39 29.28 6.99
N ALA A 148 8.18 30.05 8.05
CA ALA A 148 8.08 29.61 9.42
C ALA A 148 6.99 28.56 9.59
N ASN A 149 7.36 27.49 10.30
CA ASN A 149 6.61 26.77 11.29
C ASN A 149 5.12 26.47 10.99
N ASP A 150 4.87 25.41 10.23
CA ASP A 150 3.73 24.54 10.49
C ASP A 150 4.20 23.09 10.33
N GLY A 151 4.23 22.37 11.45
CA GLY A 151 4.81 21.04 11.58
C GLY A 151 3.90 19.94 11.01
N ASP A 152 3.59 20.00 9.75
CA ASP A 152 2.95 18.91 9.01
C ASP A 152 3.85 18.46 7.86
N ASN A 153 4.95 17.81 8.26
CA ASN A 153 5.68 16.95 7.35
C ASN A 153 4.77 15.75 7.11
N ALA A 154 4.08 15.74 5.98
CA ALA A 154 3.10 14.72 5.61
C ALA A 154 3.69 13.31 5.83
N ARG A 155 3.37 12.72 6.96
CA ARG A 155 3.91 11.45 7.43
C ARG A 155 3.31 10.36 6.57
N ARG A 156 4.13 9.80 5.68
CA ARG A 156 3.71 8.74 4.79
C ARG A 156 3.31 7.50 5.59
N SER A 157 2.06 7.12 5.49
CA SER A 157 1.54 5.88 6.07
C SER A 157 1.24 4.90 4.96
N LEU A 158 1.68 3.67 5.11
CA LEU A 158 1.32 2.56 4.23
C LEU A 158 0.25 1.71 4.91
N VAL A 159 -0.67 1.20 4.12
CA VAL A 159 -1.65 0.20 4.56
C VAL A 159 -1.37 -1.10 3.84
N ALA A 160 -1.09 -2.15 4.60
CA ALA A 160 -0.81 -3.48 4.08
C ALA A 160 -1.85 -4.48 4.57
N ILE A 161 -2.40 -5.28 3.67
CA ILE A 161 -3.30 -6.39 4.01
C ILE A 161 -2.89 -7.64 3.26
N GLY A 162 -2.86 -8.75 4.01
CA GLY A 162 -2.61 -10.09 3.52
C GLY A 162 -3.85 -10.79 2.98
#